data_6d05cb6f5b50258fe7af73f87c391898
#
_entry.id   6d05cb6f5b50258fe7af73f87c391898
#
_cell.length_a   1.000
_cell.length_b   1.000
_cell.length_c   1.000
_cell.angle_alpha   90.00
_cell.angle_beta   90.00
_cell.angle_gamma   90.00
#
_symmetry.space_group_name_H-M   'P 1'
#
loop_
_entity.id
_entity.type
_entity.pdbx_description
1 polymer ?
#
loop_
_entity_poly.entity_id
_entity_poly.type
_entity_poly.pdbx_seq_one_letter_code
_entity_poly.pdbx_strand_id
1 'polypeptide(L)'
;IIICLFCSFTGQGQDYYKAAYNHSGDSLKFRLNQIIKNHTEFPYTSSSTDVWDILKETDRDENDSDNVILIYSGRSVNAAQEYNSAKGWSREHVWAKSRGDFGTDEGAGTDVHHLRPCDVSVNSTRNNRNFDDCITCKEVIDGGFNTGSNTDINLWTFEPPDEVKGDVARMIFYMVIRYEGEDLEPDLELTNILLDNTDKSPLQGVKSTLLKWHRNDTVSDWERNRNDIIYKDYQKNRNPFIDYPELAEYLWGGSIGKWKAPLIISSVVEL
;
A
#
# COMPACT_ATOMS: atom_id res chain seq x y z
N ILE A 1 7.53 30.05 -22.53
CA ILE A 1 6.13 29.71 -22.26
C ILE A 1 6.17 28.23 -21.90
N ILE A 2 6.14 27.94 -20.59
CA ILE A 2 6.05 26.58 -20.07
C ILE A 2 4.55 26.30 -19.96
N ILE A 3 4.03 25.45 -20.80
CA ILE A 3 2.67 24.95 -20.73
C ILE A 3 2.69 23.81 -19.71
N CYS A 4 2.28 24.08 -18.47
CA CYS A 4 1.93 23.04 -17.50
C CYS A 4 0.66 22.36 -18.01
N LEU A 5 0.78 21.15 -18.54
CA LEU A 5 -0.36 20.26 -18.74
C LEU A 5 -0.82 19.79 -17.35
N PHE A 6 -1.76 20.52 -16.75
CA PHE A 6 -2.58 19.95 -15.68
C PHE A 6 -3.48 18.88 -16.31
N CYS A 7 -3.09 17.63 -16.19
CA CYS A 7 -3.92 16.52 -16.61
C CYS A 7 -5.12 16.44 -15.66
N SER A 8 -6.30 16.78 -16.17
CA SER A 8 -7.57 16.77 -15.41
C SER A 8 -8.00 15.32 -15.15
N PHE A 9 -7.57 14.72 -14.06
CA PHE A 9 -7.96 13.36 -13.65
C PHE A 9 -9.30 13.29 -12.92
N THR A 10 -10.08 14.35 -12.88
CA THR A 10 -11.26 14.50 -12.01
C THR A 10 -12.54 13.75 -12.46
N GLY A 11 -12.60 13.24 -13.69
CA GLY A 11 -13.85 12.63 -14.20
C GLY A 11 -14.03 11.13 -13.93
N GLN A 12 -12.96 10.35 -13.98
CA GLN A 12 -13.06 8.87 -13.87
C GLN A 12 -13.14 8.37 -12.43
N GLY A 13 -12.42 8.99 -11.47
CA GLY A 13 -12.46 8.58 -10.07
C GLY A 13 -13.81 8.81 -9.41
N GLN A 14 -14.52 9.86 -9.80
CA GLN A 14 -15.81 10.19 -9.20
C GLN A 14 -16.91 9.18 -9.51
N ASP A 15 -16.96 8.64 -10.73
CA ASP A 15 -17.93 7.61 -11.11
C ASP A 15 -17.57 6.24 -10.53
N TYR A 16 -16.26 5.93 -10.38
CA TYR A 16 -15.79 4.66 -9.82
C TYR A 16 -16.29 4.42 -8.40
N TYR A 17 -16.25 5.43 -7.52
CA TYR A 17 -16.67 5.33 -6.12
C TYR A 17 -18.12 5.74 -5.84
N LYS A 18 -18.94 5.98 -6.86
CA LYS A 18 -20.30 6.49 -6.73
C LYS A 18 -21.17 5.70 -5.75
N ALA A 19 -21.03 4.38 -5.70
CA ALA A 19 -21.81 3.54 -4.81
C ALA A 19 -21.47 3.71 -3.31
N ALA A 20 -20.34 4.35 -2.99
CA ALA A 20 -19.91 4.61 -1.63
C ALA A 20 -20.33 6.00 -1.10
N TYR A 21 -20.83 6.89 -1.98
CA TYR A 21 -21.28 8.22 -1.55
C TYR A 21 -22.47 8.16 -0.61
N ASN A 22 -22.49 9.06 0.37
CA ASN A 22 -23.52 9.18 1.41
C ASN A 22 -23.60 7.98 2.37
N HIS A 23 -22.52 7.20 2.47
CA HIS A 23 -22.34 6.14 3.47
C HIS A 23 -21.32 6.55 4.54
N SER A 24 -21.32 5.87 5.70
CA SER A 24 -20.39 6.07 6.82
C SER A 24 -20.18 4.75 7.57
N GLY A 25 -19.09 4.65 8.34
CA GLY A 25 -18.77 3.48 9.15
C GLY A 25 -18.81 2.17 8.36
N ASP A 26 -19.38 1.11 8.92
CA ASP A 26 -19.45 -0.22 8.30
C ASP A 26 -20.14 -0.21 6.93
N SER A 27 -21.15 0.65 6.75
CA SER A 27 -21.79 0.79 5.44
C SER A 27 -20.87 1.39 4.40
N LEU A 28 -19.99 2.33 4.76
CA LEU A 28 -18.97 2.87 3.88
C LEU A 28 -17.90 1.81 3.57
N LYS A 29 -17.41 1.12 4.60
CA LYS A 29 -16.44 0.01 4.47
C LYS A 29 -16.96 -1.02 3.48
N PHE A 30 -18.17 -1.53 3.70
CA PHE A 30 -18.84 -2.50 2.82
C PHE A 30 -18.95 -2.00 1.36
N ARG A 31 -19.36 -0.74 1.13
CA ARG A 31 -19.50 -0.20 -0.23
C ARG A 31 -18.16 -0.09 -0.95
N LEU A 32 -17.12 0.35 -0.25
CA LEU A 32 -15.77 0.40 -0.81
C LEU A 32 -15.27 -1.01 -1.16
N ASN A 33 -15.45 -1.99 -0.26
CA ASN A 33 -15.12 -3.39 -0.56
C ASN A 33 -15.82 -3.86 -1.84
N GLN A 34 -17.15 -3.70 -1.96
CA GLN A 34 -17.92 -4.14 -3.14
C GLN A 34 -17.43 -3.49 -4.44
N ILE A 35 -16.82 -2.30 -4.39
CA ILE A 35 -16.25 -1.61 -5.57
C ILE A 35 -14.91 -2.23 -5.97
N ILE A 36 -14.08 -2.63 -5.00
CA ILE A 36 -12.68 -3.01 -5.27
C ILE A 36 -12.42 -4.52 -5.22
N LYS A 37 -13.34 -5.35 -4.75
CA LYS A 37 -13.11 -6.77 -4.45
C LYS A 37 -12.89 -7.68 -5.68
N ASN A 38 -13.50 -7.39 -6.80
CA ASN A 38 -13.42 -8.23 -8.01
C ASN A 38 -12.29 -7.78 -8.93
N HIS A 39 -11.07 -7.79 -8.45
CA HIS A 39 -9.92 -7.42 -9.25
C HIS A 39 -9.37 -8.63 -10.05
N THR A 40 -8.58 -8.35 -11.09
CA THR A 40 -7.85 -9.39 -11.81
C THR A 40 -6.68 -9.85 -10.95
N GLU A 41 -6.61 -11.14 -10.68
CA GLU A 41 -5.52 -11.74 -9.93
C GLU A 41 -4.39 -12.20 -10.85
N PHE A 42 -3.17 -12.16 -10.35
CA PHE A 42 -1.98 -12.59 -11.07
C PHE A 42 -1.20 -13.58 -10.19
N PRO A 43 -0.52 -14.58 -10.81
CA PRO A 43 0.28 -15.52 -10.05
C PRO A 43 1.49 -14.85 -9.40
N TYR A 44 1.91 -15.39 -8.24
CA TYR A 44 3.09 -14.91 -7.55
C TYR A 44 4.35 -15.05 -8.41
N THR A 45 4.54 -16.21 -9.05
CA THR A 45 5.62 -16.47 -10.00
C THR A 45 5.11 -17.37 -11.13
N SER A 46 5.35 -16.97 -12.37
CA SER A 46 4.87 -17.66 -13.57
C SER A 46 5.82 -17.48 -14.75
N SER A 47 5.59 -18.22 -15.84
CA SER A 47 6.21 -17.96 -17.14
C SER A 47 5.45 -16.97 -18.02
N SER A 48 4.28 -16.53 -17.59
CA SER A 48 3.49 -15.42 -18.13
C SER A 48 3.56 -14.24 -17.16
N THR A 49 2.84 -13.16 -17.43
CA THR A 49 2.80 -11.99 -16.52
C THR A 49 2.52 -12.42 -15.08
N ASP A 50 3.40 -12.02 -14.18
CA ASP A 50 3.34 -12.31 -12.76
C ASP A 50 3.64 -11.06 -11.91
N VAL A 51 3.68 -11.25 -10.58
CA VAL A 51 3.95 -10.13 -9.65
C VAL A 51 5.32 -9.48 -9.90
N TRP A 52 6.36 -10.24 -10.33
CA TRP A 52 7.65 -9.63 -10.65
C TRP A 52 7.53 -8.62 -11.80
N ASP A 53 6.85 -9.02 -12.87
CA ASP A 53 6.69 -8.16 -14.05
C ASP A 53 5.90 -6.90 -13.72
N ILE A 54 4.82 -7.06 -12.91
CA ILE A 54 3.99 -5.92 -12.52
C ILE A 54 4.80 -4.94 -11.66
N LEU A 55 5.58 -5.41 -10.70
CA LEU A 55 6.39 -4.54 -9.85
C LEU A 55 7.50 -3.80 -10.61
N LYS A 56 8.04 -4.39 -11.66
CA LYS A 56 8.99 -3.69 -12.55
C LYS A 56 8.37 -2.49 -13.25
N GLU A 57 7.06 -2.52 -13.50
CA GLU A 57 6.34 -1.40 -14.11
C GLU A 57 5.84 -0.39 -13.07
N THR A 58 5.24 -0.89 -11.97
CA THR A 58 4.60 -0.05 -10.97
C THR A 58 5.59 0.68 -10.07
N ASP A 59 6.77 0.12 -9.88
CA ASP A 59 7.81 0.62 -8.98
C ASP A 59 9.08 1.03 -9.72
N ARG A 60 8.96 1.31 -11.05
CA ARG A 60 10.05 1.74 -11.90
C ARG A 60 10.66 3.05 -11.42
N ASP A 61 11.98 3.16 -11.48
CA ASP A 61 12.67 4.43 -11.27
C ASP A 61 12.41 5.37 -12.45
N GLU A 62 11.87 6.55 -12.20
CA GLU A 62 11.60 7.56 -13.23
C GLU A 62 12.89 8.11 -13.88
N ASN A 63 14.04 8.00 -13.19
CA ASN A 63 15.34 8.47 -13.67
C ASN A 63 16.16 7.38 -14.39
N ASP A 64 15.81 6.11 -14.16
CA ASP A 64 16.47 4.95 -14.80
C ASP A 64 15.45 3.82 -15.03
N SER A 65 14.95 3.72 -16.26
CA SER A 65 13.89 2.78 -16.63
C SER A 65 14.26 1.30 -16.47
N ASP A 66 15.55 0.98 -16.33
CA ASP A 66 16.03 -0.39 -16.11
C ASP A 66 16.01 -0.78 -14.62
N ASN A 67 15.65 0.17 -13.74
CA ASN A 67 15.67 0.01 -12.29
C ASN A 67 14.27 0.07 -11.67
N VAL A 68 14.18 -0.50 -10.46
CA VAL A 68 13.05 -0.35 -9.53
C VAL A 68 13.50 0.34 -8.25
N ILE A 69 12.59 1.05 -7.61
CA ILE A 69 12.81 1.69 -6.30
C ILE A 69 12.38 0.74 -5.18
N LEU A 70 13.28 0.50 -4.24
CA LEU A 70 13.05 -0.38 -3.07
C LEU A 70 12.37 0.40 -1.94
N ILE A 71 11.22 -0.10 -1.45
CA ILE A 71 10.33 0.64 -0.55
C ILE A 71 10.99 1.15 0.73
N TYR A 72 11.82 0.34 1.42
CA TYR A 72 12.33 0.70 2.75
C TYR A 72 13.73 1.29 2.74
N SER A 73 14.32 1.49 1.59
CA SER A 73 15.65 2.07 1.46
C SER A 73 15.73 3.21 0.44
N GLY A 74 14.70 3.36 -0.40
CA GLY A 74 14.72 4.31 -1.51
C GLY A 74 15.78 4.04 -2.57
N ARG A 75 16.48 2.89 -2.49
CA ARG A 75 17.54 2.55 -3.45
C ARG A 75 16.95 2.19 -4.81
N SER A 76 17.58 2.72 -5.84
CA SER A 76 17.36 2.33 -7.23
C SER A 76 18.25 1.15 -7.57
N VAL A 77 17.67 0.02 -7.98
CA VAL A 77 18.38 -1.21 -8.30
C VAL A 77 17.89 -1.81 -9.61
N ASN A 78 18.75 -2.51 -10.32
CA ASN A 78 18.40 -3.10 -11.61
C ASN A 78 17.23 -4.09 -11.47
N ALA A 79 16.15 -3.83 -12.20
CA ALA A 79 14.89 -4.56 -12.16
C ALA A 79 15.03 -6.05 -12.54
N ALA A 80 15.98 -6.38 -13.43
CA ALA A 80 16.23 -7.76 -13.83
C ALA A 80 16.89 -8.63 -12.74
N GLN A 81 17.32 -8.03 -11.63
CA GLN A 81 17.95 -8.74 -10.51
C GLN A 81 16.95 -9.27 -9.49
N GLU A 82 15.88 -9.89 -9.97
CA GLU A 82 14.94 -10.62 -9.13
C GLU A 82 15.68 -11.57 -8.22
N TYR A 83 15.37 -11.58 -6.96
CA TYR A 83 15.98 -12.34 -5.87
C TYR A 83 17.49 -12.67 -6.02
N ASN A 84 17.92 -13.17 -7.16
CA ASN A 84 19.30 -13.45 -7.57
C ASN A 84 20.15 -14.07 -6.42
N SER A 85 19.69 -15.16 -5.83
CA SER A 85 20.33 -15.80 -4.68
C SER A 85 20.57 -14.84 -3.50
N ALA A 86 19.57 -14.04 -3.20
CA ALA A 86 19.55 -13.00 -2.17
C ALA A 86 20.49 -11.79 -2.43
N LYS A 87 20.97 -11.61 -3.65
CA LYS A 87 21.81 -10.46 -4.06
C LYS A 87 21.03 -9.39 -4.79
N GLY A 88 19.81 -9.71 -5.25
CA GLY A 88 18.89 -8.79 -5.89
C GLY A 88 17.85 -8.24 -4.93
N TRP A 89 16.66 -7.94 -5.46
CA TRP A 89 15.53 -7.46 -4.67
C TRP A 89 14.49 -8.58 -4.46
N SER A 90 13.61 -8.39 -3.50
CA SER A 90 12.51 -9.32 -3.17
C SER A 90 11.17 -8.61 -3.20
N ARG A 91 10.08 -9.39 -3.23
CA ARG A 91 8.72 -8.88 -3.10
C ARG A 91 8.35 -8.81 -1.62
N GLU A 92 8.22 -7.60 -1.12
CA GLU A 92 7.75 -7.33 0.24
C GLU A 92 6.23 -7.40 0.27
N HIS A 93 5.69 -8.16 1.21
CA HIS A 93 4.28 -8.09 1.60
C HIS A 93 4.14 -7.06 2.73
N VAL A 94 3.73 -5.83 2.40
CA VAL A 94 3.54 -4.76 3.39
C VAL A 94 2.53 -5.18 4.46
N TRP A 95 1.41 -5.77 4.09
CA TRP A 95 0.67 -6.63 5.01
C TRP A 95 1.38 -7.98 5.11
N ALA A 96 1.97 -8.29 6.24
CA ALA A 96 2.75 -9.53 6.39
C ALA A 96 1.89 -10.76 6.10
N LYS A 97 2.27 -11.58 5.11
CA LYS A 97 1.50 -12.75 4.67
C LYS A 97 1.23 -13.79 5.75
N SER A 98 2.02 -13.80 6.83
CA SER A 98 1.76 -14.63 8.01
C SER A 98 0.64 -14.10 8.90
N ARG A 99 0.27 -12.81 8.77
CA ARG A 99 -0.88 -12.20 9.43
C ARG A 99 -2.14 -12.45 8.60
N GLY A 100 -2.88 -13.49 8.96
CA GLY A 100 -3.98 -14.04 8.15
C GLY A 100 -3.61 -15.31 7.40
N ASP A 101 -2.33 -15.72 7.44
CA ASP A 101 -1.78 -17.00 6.94
C ASP A 101 -2.13 -17.31 5.46
N PHE A 102 -2.23 -16.26 4.61
CA PHE A 102 -2.65 -16.37 3.21
C PHE A 102 -1.49 -16.74 2.25
N GLY A 103 -0.26 -16.76 2.72
CA GLY A 103 0.89 -17.21 1.92
C GLY A 103 1.19 -16.35 0.69
N THR A 104 1.34 -17.02 -0.45
CA THR A 104 1.60 -16.43 -1.77
C THR A 104 0.60 -16.91 -2.81
N ASP A 105 -0.54 -17.41 -2.37
CA ASP A 105 -1.64 -17.82 -3.24
C ASP A 105 -2.29 -16.57 -3.86
N GLU A 106 -2.94 -16.74 -5.01
CA GLU A 106 -3.66 -15.67 -5.70
C GLU A 106 -4.70 -15.05 -4.77
N GLY A 107 -4.96 -13.77 -4.92
CA GLY A 107 -5.71 -12.94 -3.99
C GLY A 107 -4.79 -12.13 -3.06
N ALA A 108 -4.96 -12.22 -1.73
CA ALA A 108 -4.19 -11.44 -0.76
C ALA A 108 -2.67 -11.64 -0.86
N GLY A 109 -2.23 -12.85 -1.28
CA GLY A 109 -0.82 -13.18 -1.44
C GLY A 109 -0.15 -12.59 -2.66
N THR A 110 -0.92 -12.08 -3.63
CA THR A 110 -0.42 -11.57 -4.90
C THR A 110 -0.93 -10.17 -5.25
N ASP A 111 -1.70 -9.54 -4.35
CA ASP A 111 -2.26 -8.21 -4.58
C ASP A 111 -1.17 -7.15 -4.61
N VAL A 112 -0.95 -6.56 -5.80
CA VAL A 112 0.14 -5.61 -6.01
C VAL A 112 -0.11 -4.24 -5.37
N HIS A 113 -1.31 -3.96 -4.85
CA HIS A 113 -1.52 -2.75 -4.06
C HIS A 113 -0.73 -2.74 -2.74
N HIS A 114 -0.33 -3.93 -2.21
CA HIS A 114 0.51 -4.01 -1.02
C HIS A 114 1.84 -4.75 -1.24
N LEU A 115 2.09 -5.28 -2.43
CA LEU A 115 3.39 -5.84 -2.77
C LEU A 115 4.33 -4.76 -3.31
N ARG A 116 5.58 -4.76 -2.84
CA ARG A 116 6.59 -3.77 -3.22
C ARG A 116 7.97 -4.40 -3.39
N PRO A 117 8.81 -3.89 -4.30
CA PRO A 117 10.22 -4.24 -4.31
C PRO A 117 10.90 -3.85 -2.98
N CYS A 118 11.74 -4.73 -2.47
CA CYS A 118 12.46 -4.51 -1.20
C CYS A 118 13.81 -5.21 -1.20
N ASP A 119 14.79 -4.65 -0.50
CA ASP A 119 16.05 -5.34 -0.20
C ASP A 119 15.76 -6.66 0.53
N VAL A 120 16.42 -7.75 0.11
CA VAL A 120 16.17 -9.08 0.70
C VAL A 120 16.46 -9.10 2.20
N SER A 121 17.54 -8.44 2.65
CA SER A 121 17.92 -8.37 4.05
C SER A 121 16.97 -7.50 4.88
N VAL A 122 16.49 -6.38 4.29
CA VAL A 122 15.54 -5.48 4.93
C VAL A 122 14.18 -6.16 5.07
N ASN A 123 13.69 -6.82 4.01
CA ASN A 123 12.47 -7.63 4.04
C ASN A 123 12.55 -8.72 5.12
N SER A 124 13.67 -9.44 5.20
CA SER A 124 13.92 -10.43 6.26
C SER A 124 13.91 -9.80 7.66
N THR A 125 14.47 -8.61 7.80
CA THR A 125 14.50 -7.86 9.08
C THR A 125 13.11 -7.37 9.44
N ARG A 126 12.35 -6.84 8.47
CA ARG A 126 10.96 -6.41 8.68
C ARG A 126 10.10 -7.58 9.13
N ASN A 127 10.21 -8.75 8.50
CA ASN A 127 9.48 -9.95 8.86
C ASN A 127 7.96 -9.68 8.99
N ASN A 128 7.32 -10.04 10.11
CA ASN A 128 5.92 -9.73 10.42
C ASN A 128 5.76 -8.70 11.55
N ARG A 129 6.74 -7.80 11.71
CA ARG A 129 6.67 -6.75 12.72
C ARG A 129 5.47 -5.84 12.52
N ASN A 130 4.94 -5.35 13.63
CA ASN A 130 3.93 -4.29 13.59
C ASN A 130 4.57 -3.00 13.07
N PHE A 131 3.86 -2.22 12.32
CA PHE A 131 4.28 -0.87 11.95
C PHE A 131 3.97 0.08 13.11
N ASP A 132 5.01 0.67 13.68
CA ASP A 132 4.89 1.63 14.78
C ASP A 132 6.11 2.54 14.84
N ASP A 133 5.96 3.70 15.49
CA ASP A 133 7.12 4.53 15.84
C ASP A 133 8.03 3.77 16.80
N CYS A 134 9.31 3.83 16.54
CA CYS A 134 10.31 3.12 17.33
C CYS A 134 10.60 3.84 18.65
N ILE A 135 10.63 3.11 19.77
CA ILE A 135 10.97 3.64 21.09
C ILE A 135 12.45 3.34 21.39
N THR A 136 12.86 2.07 21.30
CA THR A 136 14.25 1.64 21.49
C THR A 136 14.82 1.23 20.15
N CYS A 137 15.21 2.22 19.37
CA CYS A 137 15.53 2.07 17.97
C CYS A 137 16.86 1.36 17.72
N LYS A 138 16.79 0.39 16.81
CA LYS A 138 17.95 -0.19 16.15
C LYS A 138 17.84 0.07 14.66
N GLU A 139 18.80 0.80 14.11
CA GLU A 139 18.89 1.09 12.68
C GLU A 139 18.95 -0.20 11.85
N VAL A 140 18.26 -0.20 10.72
CA VAL A 140 18.32 -1.29 9.73
C VAL A 140 19.37 -0.95 8.70
N ILE A 141 20.45 -1.73 8.70
CA ILE A 141 21.58 -1.56 7.78
C ILE A 141 21.59 -2.71 6.77
N ASP A 142 21.66 -2.38 5.48
CA ASP A 142 21.84 -3.35 4.41
C ASP A 142 23.17 -3.13 3.68
N GLY A 143 24.09 -4.12 3.75
CA GLY A 143 25.39 -4.04 3.09
C GLY A 143 26.23 -2.80 3.47
N GLY A 144 26.04 -2.25 4.67
CA GLY A 144 26.68 -1.00 5.13
C GLY A 144 25.92 0.27 4.78
N PHE A 145 24.80 0.17 4.06
CA PHE A 145 23.90 1.28 3.76
C PHE A 145 22.86 1.42 4.87
N ASN A 146 22.74 2.61 5.47
CA ASN A 146 21.64 2.92 6.39
C ASN A 146 20.37 3.18 5.59
N THR A 147 19.34 2.36 5.81
CA THR A 147 18.08 2.41 5.07
C THR A 147 17.14 3.51 5.53
N GLY A 148 17.42 4.16 6.66
CA GLY A 148 16.49 5.06 7.32
C GLY A 148 15.39 4.35 8.13
N SER A 149 15.27 3.02 7.97
CA SER A 149 14.33 2.22 8.76
C SER A 149 14.87 1.86 10.11
N ASN A 150 13.98 1.60 11.07
CA ASN A 150 14.34 1.19 12.43
C ASN A 150 13.51 -0.02 12.88
N THR A 151 14.05 -0.77 13.83
CA THR A 151 13.32 -1.85 14.53
C THR A 151 13.38 -1.65 16.03
N ASP A 152 12.31 -2.05 16.74
CA ASP A 152 12.36 -2.32 18.17
C ASP A 152 12.17 -3.82 18.37
N ILE A 153 13.22 -4.47 18.92
CA ILE A 153 13.22 -5.92 19.12
C ILE A 153 12.29 -6.33 20.28
N ASN A 154 12.11 -5.47 21.28
CA ASN A 154 11.33 -5.76 22.46
C ASN A 154 9.81 -5.63 22.19
N LEU A 155 9.46 -4.65 21.35
CA LEU A 155 8.07 -4.37 20.97
C LEU A 155 7.66 -5.08 19.66
N TRP A 156 8.60 -5.71 18.98
CA TRP A 156 8.41 -6.35 17.69
C TRP A 156 7.82 -5.40 16.64
N THR A 157 8.40 -4.18 16.54
CA THR A 157 7.97 -3.14 15.62
C THR A 157 9.01 -2.85 14.54
N PHE A 158 8.53 -2.27 13.44
CA PHE A 158 9.31 -1.75 12.33
C PHE A 158 8.80 -0.35 11.98
N GLU A 159 9.70 0.60 11.96
CA GLU A 159 9.46 1.96 11.53
C GLU A 159 10.16 2.18 10.19
N PRO A 160 9.42 2.37 9.09
CA PRO A 160 10.00 2.68 7.79
C PRO A 160 10.54 4.13 7.74
N PRO A 161 11.31 4.50 6.70
CA PRO A 161 11.69 5.90 6.47
C PRO A 161 10.47 6.82 6.37
N ASP A 162 10.65 8.07 6.76
CA ASP A 162 9.55 9.06 6.82
C ASP A 162 8.83 9.23 5.48
N GLU A 163 9.58 9.12 4.38
CA GLU A 163 9.10 9.31 3.00
C GLU A 163 8.11 8.25 2.52
N VAL A 164 7.98 7.12 3.23
CA VAL A 164 7.08 6.03 2.84
C VAL A 164 6.12 5.61 3.96
N LYS A 165 6.06 6.35 5.04
CA LYS A 165 5.17 6.06 6.18
C LYS A 165 3.70 6.12 5.77
N GLY A 166 3.31 7.14 5.02
CA GLY A 166 1.96 7.28 4.49
C GLY A 166 1.63 6.23 3.44
N ASP A 167 2.59 5.89 2.55
CA ASP A 167 2.44 4.82 1.57
C ASP A 167 2.10 3.50 2.26
N VAL A 168 2.88 3.13 3.28
CA VAL A 168 2.65 1.92 4.09
C VAL A 168 1.25 1.94 4.72
N ALA A 169 0.86 3.06 5.32
CA ALA A 169 -0.46 3.19 5.93
C ALA A 169 -1.59 2.99 4.91
N ARG A 170 -1.51 3.62 3.74
CA ARG A 170 -2.51 3.50 2.66
C ARG A 170 -2.58 2.11 2.06
N MET A 171 -1.47 1.37 1.99
CA MET A 171 -1.45 -0.04 1.59
C MET A 171 -2.15 -0.93 2.61
N ILE A 172 -1.87 -0.74 3.91
CA ILE A 172 -2.52 -1.48 4.99
C ILE A 172 -4.02 -1.18 5.01
N PHE A 173 -4.44 0.08 4.88
CA PHE A 173 -5.86 0.46 4.83
C PHE A 173 -6.59 -0.17 3.63
N TYR A 174 -5.93 -0.22 2.47
CA TYR A 174 -6.47 -0.91 1.29
C TYR A 174 -6.73 -2.39 1.60
N MET A 175 -5.78 -3.10 2.20
CA MET A 175 -5.93 -4.52 2.51
C MET A 175 -7.13 -4.78 3.43
N VAL A 176 -7.36 -3.92 4.42
CA VAL A 176 -8.52 -4.01 5.32
C VAL A 176 -9.86 -3.81 4.58
N ILE A 177 -9.89 -2.97 3.55
CA ILE A 177 -11.11 -2.78 2.76
C ILE A 177 -11.30 -3.89 1.74
N ARG A 178 -10.20 -4.37 1.14
CA ARG A 178 -10.29 -5.38 0.08
C ARG A 178 -10.65 -6.76 0.61
N TYR A 179 -10.14 -7.13 1.79
CA TYR A 179 -10.23 -8.49 2.33
C TYR A 179 -11.08 -8.51 3.60
N GLU A 180 -12.38 -8.75 3.43
CA GLU A 180 -13.44 -8.74 4.47
C GLU A 180 -13.97 -10.15 4.81
N GLY A 181 -13.19 -11.20 4.57
CA GLY A 181 -13.58 -12.58 4.90
C GLY A 181 -14.64 -13.19 3.98
N GLU A 182 -14.97 -12.54 2.86
CA GLU A 182 -15.87 -13.11 1.86
C GLU A 182 -15.11 -14.13 0.96
N ASP A 183 -15.82 -15.08 0.37
CA ASP A 183 -15.32 -16.02 -0.65
C ASP A 183 -14.08 -16.83 -0.23
N LEU A 184 -13.94 -17.15 1.05
CA LEU A 184 -12.80 -17.84 1.68
C LEU A 184 -11.51 -16.99 1.76
N GLU A 185 -11.58 -15.73 1.47
CA GLU A 185 -10.48 -14.79 1.67
C GLU A 185 -10.29 -14.46 3.18
N PRO A 186 -9.12 -13.98 3.59
CA PRO A 186 -8.91 -13.58 4.99
C PRO A 186 -9.76 -12.35 5.36
N ASP A 187 -10.20 -12.28 6.62
CA ASP A 187 -10.83 -11.10 7.21
C ASP A 187 -9.76 -10.23 7.86
N LEU A 188 -9.21 -9.28 7.12
CA LEU A 188 -8.06 -8.48 7.54
C LEU A 188 -8.51 -7.22 8.30
N GLU A 189 -7.99 -7.02 9.52
CA GLU A 189 -8.41 -5.91 10.37
C GLU A 189 -7.25 -5.13 11.02
N LEU A 190 -7.49 -3.84 11.30
CA LEU A 190 -6.55 -3.01 12.04
C LEU A 190 -6.61 -3.27 13.54
N THR A 191 -5.45 -3.24 14.19
CA THR A 191 -5.36 -3.34 15.64
C THR A 191 -4.44 -2.26 16.24
N ASN A 192 -4.69 -1.91 17.52
CA ASN A 192 -3.74 -1.14 18.33
C ASN A 192 -2.92 -2.05 19.26
N ILE A 193 -3.10 -3.36 19.17
CA ILE A 193 -2.36 -4.34 19.98
C ILE A 193 -1.07 -4.66 19.25
N LEU A 194 0.05 -4.64 19.95
CA LEU A 194 1.33 -5.16 19.46
C LEU A 194 1.29 -6.69 19.48
N LEU A 195 1.39 -7.26 18.32
CA LEU A 195 1.35 -8.71 18.12
C LEU A 195 2.79 -9.24 18.09
N ASP A 196 3.03 -10.38 18.70
CA ASP A 196 4.34 -11.03 18.66
C ASP A 196 4.61 -11.73 17.31
N ASN A 197 5.81 -12.27 17.14
CA ASN A 197 6.24 -12.89 15.89
C ASN A 197 5.57 -14.23 15.57
N THR A 198 4.89 -14.84 16.51
CA THR A 198 4.22 -16.14 16.35
C THR A 198 2.73 -15.99 16.07
N ASP A 199 2.18 -14.81 16.34
CA ASP A 199 0.77 -14.51 16.09
C ASP A 199 0.47 -14.51 14.59
N LYS A 200 -0.52 -15.28 14.19
CA LYS A 200 -0.99 -15.42 12.80
C LYS A 200 -2.38 -14.84 12.58
N SER A 201 -2.95 -14.19 13.59
CA SER A 201 -4.26 -13.55 13.43
C SER A 201 -4.25 -12.57 12.25
N PRO A 202 -5.39 -12.38 11.58
CA PRO A 202 -5.50 -11.49 10.42
C PRO A 202 -5.54 -10.01 10.85
N LEU A 203 -4.60 -9.63 11.72
CA LEU A 203 -4.51 -8.30 12.31
C LEU A 203 -3.17 -7.65 11.98
N GLN A 204 -3.19 -6.36 11.64
CA GLN A 204 -1.98 -5.56 11.42
C GLN A 204 -2.14 -4.19 12.09
N GLY A 205 -1.08 -3.69 12.64
CA GLY A 205 -1.08 -2.40 13.32
C GLY A 205 0.31 -1.75 13.31
N VAL A 206 0.42 -0.65 14.01
CA VAL A 206 -0.52 -0.07 15.02
C VAL A 206 -1.46 0.92 14.33
N LYS A 207 -2.77 0.74 14.47
CA LYS A 207 -3.79 1.57 13.80
C LYS A 207 -3.63 3.07 14.08
N SER A 208 -3.39 3.47 15.32
CA SER A 208 -3.22 4.88 15.69
C SER A 208 -1.98 5.50 15.03
N THR A 209 -0.90 4.74 14.93
CA THR A 209 0.35 5.14 14.29
C THR A 209 0.18 5.23 12.76
N LEU A 210 -0.47 4.24 12.14
CA LEU A 210 -0.77 4.27 10.72
C LEU A 210 -1.63 5.49 10.34
N LEU A 211 -2.64 5.84 11.14
CA LEU A 211 -3.42 7.06 10.93
C LEU A 211 -2.57 8.34 11.08
N LYS A 212 -1.67 8.38 12.07
CA LYS A 212 -0.72 9.48 12.24
C LYS A 212 0.20 9.63 11.02
N TRP A 213 0.76 8.52 10.54
CA TRP A 213 1.63 8.51 9.37
C TRP A 213 0.90 8.98 8.11
N HIS A 214 -0.29 8.43 7.88
CA HIS A 214 -1.15 8.84 6.77
C HIS A 214 -1.45 10.35 6.72
N ARG A 215 -1.65 10.98 7.90
CA ARG A 215 -1.91 12.42 8.01
C ARG A 215 -0.67 13.27 7.73
N ASN A 216 0.51 12.78 8.09
CA ASN A 216 1.76 13.51 8.01
C ASN A 216 2.45 13.37 6.65
N ASP A 217 2.21 12.27 5.96
CA ASP A 217 2.78 11.95 4.66
C ASP A 217 1.66 11.86 3.61
N THR A 218 1.51 12.96 2.86
CA THR A 218 0.44 13.11 1.87
C THR A 218 0.70 12.29 0.61
N VAL A 219 -0.38 11.88 -0.06
CA VAL A 219 -0.29 11.11 -1.32
C VAL A 219 0.58 11.82 -2.35
N SER A 220 1.62 11.16 -2.79
CA SER A 220 2.56 11.62 -3.81
C SER A 220 2.02 11.39 -5.24
N ASP A 221 2.62 12.06 -6.22
CA ASP A 221 2.31 11.82 -7.64
C ASP A 221 2.77 10.43 -8.06
N TRP A 222 3.83 9.91 -7.45
CA TRP A 222 4.31 8.55 -7.69
C TRP A 222 3.26 7.49 -7.25
N GLU A 223 2.64 7.64 -6.08
CA GLU A 223 1.57 6.74 -5.64
C GLU A 223 0.34 6.81 -6.56
N ARG A 224 -0.02 8.02 -7.03
CA ARG A 224 -1.13 8.20 -8.00
C ARG A 224 -0.84 7.48 -9.31
N ASN A 225 0.36 7.65 -9.84
CA ASN A 225 0.80 6.98 -11.06
C ASN A 225 0.80 5.45 -10.88
N ARG A 226 1.31 4.96 -9.76
CA ARG A 226 1.29 3.54 -9.40
C ARG A 226 -0.13 2.98 -9.37
N ASN A 227 -1.05 3.67 -8.67
CA ASN A 227 -2.47 3.30 -8.59
C ASN A 227 -3.13 3.27 -9.98
N ASP A 228 -2.77 4.19 -10.84
CA ASP A 228 -3.24 4.28 -12.23
C ASP A 228 -2.74 3.11 -13.09
N ILE A 229 -1.47 2.74 -13.00
CA ILE A 229 -0.88 1.60 -13.72
C ILE A 229 -1.58 0.30 -13.28
N ILE A 230 -1.71 0.08 -11.97
CA ILE A 230 -2.39 -1.11 -11.42
C ILE A 230 -3.82 -1.20 -11.97
N TYR A 231 -4.55 -0.10 -11.99
CA TYR A 231 -5.92 -0.06 -12.47
C TYR A 231 -6.02 -0.26 -13.98
N LYS A 232 -5.22 0.45 -14.77
CA LYS A 232 -5.34 0.47 -16.24
C LYS A 232 -4.82 -0.81 -16.88
N ASP A 233 -3.69 -1.30 -16.37
CA ASP A 233 -2.94 -2.32 -17.08
C ASP A 233 -3.06 -3.72 -16.43
N TYR A 234 -3.30 -3.78 -15.11
CA TYR A 234 -3.23 -5.04 -14.37
C TYR A 234 -4.53 -5.39 -13.62
N GLN A 235 -4.66 -5.05 -12.35
CA GLN A 235 -5.69 -5.58 -11.46
C GLN A 235 -7.10 -5.04 -11.70
N LYS A 236 -7.25 -3.91 -12.39
CA LYS A 236 -8.55 -3.28 -12.70
C LYS A 236 -9.29 -2.72 -11.47
N ASN A 237 -8.65 -2.68 -10.32
CA ASN A 237 -9.14 -2.00 -9.12
C ASN A 237 -8.17 -0.90 -8.67
N ARG A 238 -8.63 -0.05 -7.74
CA ARG A 238 -7.89 1.10 -7.26
C ARG A 238 -7.79 1.07 -5.74
N ASN A 239 -6.72 1.65 -5.20
CA ASN A 239 -6.61 1.93 -3.78
C ASN A 239 -7.38 3.22 -3.45
N PRO A 240 -8.52 3.14 -2.72
CA PRO A 240 -9.34 4.31 -2.43
C PRO A 240 -8.63 5.36 -1.55
N PHE A 241 -7.65 4.97 -0.76
CA PHE A 241 -6.91 5.88 0.12
C PHE A 241 -5.82 6.69 -0.61
N ILE A 242 -5.54 6.35 -1.86
CA ILE A 242 -4.73 7.16 -2.77
C ILE A 242 -5.62 8.17 -3.51
N ASP A 243 -6.80 7.73 -3.96
CA ASP A 243 -7.74 8.59 -4.69
C ASP A 243 -8.43 9.60 -3.76
N TYR A 244 -8.80 9.17 -2.55
CA TYR A 244 -9.53 9.93 -1.53
C TYR A 244 -8.94 9.68 -0.14
N PRO A 245 -7.80 10.30 0.20
CA PRO A 245 -7.11 10.06 1.48
C PRO A 245 -8.00 10.30 2.70
N GLU A 246 -8.94 11.23 2.62
CA GLU A 246 -9.88 11.54 3.69
C GLU A 246 -10.76 10.35 4.11
N LEU A 247 -10.89 9.31 3.30
CA LEU A 247 -11.64 8.09 3.65
C LEU A 247 -11.13 7.43 4.93
N ALA A 248 -9.83 7.51 5.21
CA ALA A 248 -9.25 6.99 6.44
C ALA A 248 -9.85 7.66 7.69
N GLU A 249 -10.17 8.97 7.60
CA GLU A 249 -10.80 9.71 8.69
C GLU A 249 -12.28 9.31 8.89
N TYR A 250 -13.01 9.04 7.81
CA TYR A 250 -14.40 8.58 7.88
C TYR A 250 -14.53 7.15 8.42
N LEU A 251 -13.51 6.31 8.22
CA LEU A 251 -13.53 4.91 8.66
C LEU A 251 -12.95 4.74 10.06
N TRP A 252 -11.83 5.41 10.37
CA TRP A 252 -11.07 5.15 11.60
C TRP A 252 -10.59 6.40 12.34
N GLY A 253 -10.59 7.57 11.70
CA GLY A 253 -10.05 8.81 12.26
C GLY A 253 -11.02 9.62 13.11
N GLY A 254 -12.28 9.18 13.22
CA GLY A 254 -13.31 9.83 14.04
C GLY A 254 -14.09 10.94 13.32
N SER A 255 -13.97 11.09 12.00
CA SER A 255 -14.83 12.00 11.24
C SER A 255 -16.29 11.59 11.36
N ILE A 256 -17.16 12.56 11.65
CA ILE A 256 -18.59 12.35 11.85
C ILE A 256 -19.33 12.66 10.55
N GLY A 257 -20.25 11.77 10.18
CA GLY A 257 -21.13 11.96 9.05
C GLY A 257 -20.87 11.01 7.89
N LYS A 258 -21.52 11.30 6.79
CA LYS A 258 -21.44 10.48 5.57
C LYS A 258 -20.40 11.05 4.64
N TRP A 259 -19.57 10.18 4.05
CA TRP A 259 -18.65 10.59 2.99
C TRP A 259 -19.44 11.08 1.77
N LYS A 260 -19.07 12.23 1.24
CA LYS A 260 -19.74 12.88 0.12
C LYS A 260 -18.86 12.90 -1.11
N ALA A 261 -19.50 12.92 -2.28
CA ALA A 261 -18.77 13.17 -3.52
C ALA A 261 -17.92 14.46 -3.40
N PRO A 262 -16.67 14.43 -3.82
CA PRO A 262 -15.86 15.64 -3.92
C PRO A 262 -16.58 16.69 -4.79
N LEU A 263 -16.55 17.94 -4.37
CA LEU A 263 -17.08 19.04 -5.18
C LEU A 263 -16.20 19.20 -6.43
N ILE A 264 -16.77 19.01 -7.61
CA ILE A 264 -16.10 19.41 -8.85
C ILE A 264 -16.17 20.95 -8.88
N ILE A 265 -15.09 21.62 -8.54
CA ILE A 265 -14.93 23.03 -8.87
C ILE A 265 -14.62 23.08 -10.36
N SER A 266 -15.66 23.12 -11.21
CA SER A 266 -15.48 23.52 -12.60
C SER A 266 -15.08 24.99 -12.59
N SER A 267 -13.78 25.28 -12.75
CA SER A 267 -13.33 26.61 -13.11
C SER A 267 -13.86 26.91 -14.51
N VAL A 268 -15.07 27.47 -14.58
CA VAL A 268 -15.51 28.16 -15.81
C VAL A 268 -14.62 29.40 -15.88
N VAL A 269 -13.60 29.34 -16.70
CA VAL A 269 -12.91 30.54 -17.18
C VAL A 269 -13.85 31.10 -18.25
N GLU A 270 -14.71 32.07 -17.87
CA GLU A 270 -15.34 32.94 -18.86
C GLU A 270 -14.20 33.76 -19.52
N LEU A 271 -14.05 33.59 -20.84
CA LEU A 271 -13.20 34.40 -21.69
C LEU A 271 -13.93 35.72 -22.05
#